data_6f275f7ad1679b828c9d420bb05b462a
#
_entry.id   6f275f7ad1679b828c9d420bb05b462a
#
_cell.length_a   1.000
_cell.length_b   1.000
_cell.length_c   1.000
_cell.angle_alpha   90.00
_cell.angle_beta   90.00
_cell.angle_gamma   90.00
#
_symmetry.space_group_name_H-M   'P 1'
#
loop_
_entity.id
_entity.type
_entity.pdbx_description
1 polymer ?
#
loop_
_entity_poly.entity_id
_entity_poly.type
_entity_poly.pdbx_seq_one_letter_code
_entity_poly.pdbx_strand_id
1 'polypeptide(L)'
;MISAAVIEALKEIVPVDKVLLQEPMKLHTTFRIGGPADCLVYLENEEQLCKIQKYLRLVDVPYTVIGNGSNLLVGDQGYAGIVLVVGKHMSRIEVRDCYLEAEAGALMSQVAKAAKEHGLTGLEFAAGIPGTIGGGAVMNAGAYGGEMSQVVTTVTVVNRNGEIMELDNSTMEYGYRTSVIQNQSFVVTKVTFRLQPGDPEQIAAKMEELAIRHRWQSRQRSIDIASYN
;
A
#
# COMPACT_ATOMS: atom_id res chain seq x y z
N MET A 1 -13.23 -11.07 -19.78
CA MET A 1 -11.95 -10.72 -20.48
C MET A 1 -11.97 -9.25 -20.87
N ILE A 2 -10.88 -8.56 -20.66
CA ILE A 2 -10.68 -7.16 -21.04
C ILE A 2 -10.55 -7.07 -22.57
N SER A 3 -11.16 -6.05 -23.20
CA SER A 3 -11.07 -5.87 -24.65
C SER A 3 -9.66 -5.46 -25.10
N ALA A 4 -9.28 -5.82 -26.34
CA ALA A 4 -8.00 -5.41 -26.92
C ALA A 4 -7.84 -3.88 -26.95
N ALA A 5 -8.92 -3.14 -27.18
CA ALA A 5 -8.88 -1.67 -27.18
C ALA A 5 -8.47 -1.08 -25.81
N VAL A 6 -8.95 -1.68 -24.71
CA VAL A 6 -8.54 -1.26 -23.35
C VAL A 6 -7.07 -1.54 -23.12
N ILE A 7 -6.58 -2.70 -23.54
CA ILE A 7 -5.16 -3.08 -23.37
C ILE A 7 -4.25 -2.12 -24.14
N GLU A 8 -4.59 -1.79 -25.39
CA GLU A 8 -3.80 -0.85 -26.20
C GLU A 8 -3.81 0.56 -25.58
N ALA A 9 -4.95 1.04 -25.11
CA ALA A 9 -5.02 2.34 -24.41
C ALA A 9 -4.15 2.37 -23.13
N LEU A 10 -4.08 1.27 -22.37
CA LEU A 10 -3.17 1.19 -21.21
C LEU A 10 -1.71 1.25 -21.63
N LYS A 11 -1.33 0.58 -22.73
CA LYS A 11 0.04 0.62 -23.28
C LYS A 11 0.46 1.99 -23.84
N GLU A 12 -0.50 2.86 -24.15
CA GLU A 12 -0.21 4.26 -24.49
C GLU A 12 0.09 5.12 -23.26
N ILE A 13 -0.38 4.71 -22.07
CA ILE A 13 -0.20 5.47 -20.81
C ILE A 13 1.05 5.00 -20.06
N VAL A 14 1.29 3.69 -20.05
CA VAL A 14 2.45 3.09 -19.35
C VAL A 14 3.33 2.33 -20.32
N PRO A 15 4.62 2.10 -20.03
CA PRO A 15 5.49 1.26 -20.86
C PRO A 15 4.88 -0.13 -21.10
N VAL A 16 5.05 -0.65 -22.31
CA VAL A 16 4.43 -1.93 -22.73
C VAL A 16 4.82 -3.10 -21.82
N ASP A 17 6.05 -3.13 -21.33
CA ASP A 17 6.57 -4.13 -20.38
C ASP A 17 5.94 -4.04 -18.98
N LYS A 18 5.18 -2.99 -18.69
CA LYS A 18 4.43 -2.82 -17.44
C LYS A 18 2.98 -3.29 -17.53
N VAL A 19 2.52 -3.71 -18.69
CA VAL A 19 1.17 -4.26 -18.91
C VAL A 19 1.28 -5.76 -19.14
N LEU A 20 0.92 -6.54 -18.12
CA LEU A 20 1.00 -8.00 -18.13
C LEU A 20 -0.39 -8.59 -18.29
N LEU A 21 -0.56 -9.51 -19.24
CA LEU A 21 -1.84 -10.17 -19.51
C LEU A 21 -1.84 -11.58 -18.90
N GLN A 22 -2.98 -12.00 -18.38
CA GLN A 22 -3.16 -13.30 -17.73
C GLN A 22 -2.10 -13.57 -16.67
N GLU A 23 -1.76 -12.53 -15.90
CA GLU A 23 -0.66 -12.56 -14.94
C GLU A 23 -1.07 -13.33 -13.67
N PRO A 24 -0.34 -14.40 -13.29
CA PRO A 24 -0.67 -15.20 -12.12
C PRO A 24 -0.53 -14.39 -10.81
N MET A 25 -1.64 -14.15 -10.11
CA MET A 25 -1.65 -13.36 -8.89
C MET A 25 -0.85 -13.98 -7.73
N LYS A 26 -0.58 -15.27 -7.75
CA LYS A 26 0.33 -15.95 -6.81
C LYS A 26 1.74 -15.34 -6.80
N LEU A 27 2.17 -14.65 -7.85
CA LEU A 27 3.45 -13.94 -7.94
C LEU A 27 3.41 -12.57 -7.26
N HIS A 28 2.21 -12.06 -6.98
CA HIS A 28 1.94 -10.71 -6.47
C HIS A 28 1.25 -10.71 -5.09
N THR A 29 1.14 -11.87 -4.44
CA THR A 29 0.59 -12.01 -3.09
C THR A 29 1.60 -12.64 -2.15
N THR A 30 1.59 -12.22 -0.89
CA THR A 30 2.46 -12.80 0.15
C THR A 30 2.09 -14.27 0.42
N PHE A 31 0.82 -14.63 0.27
CA PHE A 31 0.35 -16.02 0.41
C PHE A 31 0.81 -16.93 -0.72
N ARG A 32 1.30 -16.38 -1.84
CA ARG A 32 1.72 -17.12 -3.05
C ARG A 32 0.63 -18.02 -3.61
N ILE A 33 -0.62 -17.59 -3.47
CA ILE A 33 -1.84 -18.22 -3.97
C ILE A 33 -2.57 -17.21 -4.84
N GLY A 34 -3.23 -17.66 -5.89
CA GLY A 34 -4.09 -16.87 -6.76
C GLY A 34 -3.95 -17.21 -8.22
N GLY A 35 -5.08 -17.39 -8.89
CA GLY A 35 -5.20 -17.54 -10.33
C GLY A 35 -4.85 -16.24 -11.07
N PRO A 36 -4.98 -16.19 -12.41
CA PRO A 36 -4.53 -15.06 -13.21
C PRO A 36 -5.46 -13.85 -13.08
N ALA A 37 -4.86 -12.64 -13.11
CA ALA A 37 -5.60 -11.44 -13.43
C ALA A 37 -5.70 -11.27 -14.96
N ASP A 38 -6.82 -10.77 -15.47
CA ASP A 38 -6.96 -10.50 -16.91
C ASP A 38 -5.86 -9.56 -17.40
N CYS A 39 -5.55 -8.52 -16.61
CA CYS A 39 -4.49 -7.58 -16.87
C CYS A 39 -3.90 -7.06 -15.55
N LEU A 40 -2.57 -6.97 -15.46
CA LEU A 40 -1.88 -6.34 -14.36
C LEU A 40 -1.01 -5.20 -14.89
N VAL A 41 -1.08 -4.03 -14.25
CA VAL A 41 -0.38 -2.81 -14.68
C VAL A 41 0.47 -2.27 -13.54
N TYR A 42 1.77 -2.18 -13.76
CA TYR A 42 2.67 -1.48 -12.84
C TYR A 42 2.67 0.02 -13.12
N LEU A 43 2.36 0.80 -12.08
CA LEU A 43 2.43 2.25 -12.12
C LEU A 43 3.84 2.73 -11.76
N GLU A 44 4.35 3.71 -12.49
CA GLU A 44 5.66 4.29 -12.25
C GLU A 44 5.57 5.70 -11.64
N ASN A 45 4.44 6.38 -11.80
CA ASN A 45 4.21 7.71 -11.26
C ASN A 45 2.72 8.07 -11.16
N GLU A 46 2.46 9.18 -10.49
CA GLU A 46 1.10 9.69 -10.24
C GLU A 46 0.40 10.15 -11.54
N GLU A 47 1.14 10.67 -12.51
CA GLU A 47 0.57 11.12 -13.80
C GLU A 47 -0.06 9.95 -14.57
N GLN A 48 0.63 8.80 -14.61
CA GLN A 48 0.09 7.58 -15.21
C GLN A 48 -1.20 7.15 -14.52
N LEU A 49 -1.23 7.18 -13.17
CA LEU A 49 -2.43 6.85 -12.41
C LEU A 49 -3.58 7.80 -12.73
N CYS A 50 -3.35 9.12 -12.81
CA CYS A 50 -4.36 10.11 -13.17
C CYS A 50 -4.97 9.82 -14.55
N LYS A 51 -4.14 9.50 -15.55
CA LYS A 51 -4.58 9.15 -16.90
C LYS A 51 -5.40 7.85 -16.90
N ILE A 52 -4.93 6.82 -16.19
CA ILE A 52 -5.62 5.53 -16.08
C ILE A 52 -6.98 5.68 -15.40
N GLN A 53 -7.07 6.42 -14.29
CA GLN A 53 -8.34 6.66 -13.60
C GLN A 53 -9.37 7.33 -14.51
N LYS A 54 -8.96 8.38 -15.24
CA LYS A 54 -9.83 9.04 -16.25
C LYS A 54 -10.32 8.07 -17.30
N TYR A 55 -9.44 7.23 -17.82
CA TYR A 55 -9.78 6.26 -18.85
C TYR A 55 -10.70 5.15 -18.33
N LEU A 56 -10.38 4.53 -17.20
CA LEU A 56 -11.17 3.44 -16.62
C LEU A 56 -12.59 3.87 -16.25
N ARG A 57 -12.77 5.14 -15.86
CA ARG A 57 -14.11 5.71 -15.63
C ARG A 57 -14.98 5.68 -16.90
N LEU A 58 -14.36 5.88 -18.08
CA LEU A 58 -15.10 5.95 -19.34
C LEU A 58 -15.50 4.56 -19.89
N VAL A 59 -14.70 3.54 -19.59
CA VAL A 59 -14.86 2.19 -20.17
C VAL A 59 -15.54 1.19 -19.23
N ASP A 60 -15.82 1.59 -18.00
CA ASP A 60 -16.49 0.79 -16.95
C ASP A 60 -15.93 -0.63 -16.79
N VAL A 61 -14.60 -0.76 -16.79
CA VAL A 61 -13.90 -2.02 -16.56
C VAL A 61 -13.60 -2.17 -15.07
N PRO A 62 -13.89 -3.34 -14.46
CA PRO A 62 -13.52 -3.60 -13.08
C PRO A 62 -12.01 -3.50 -12.86
N TYR A 63 -11.61 -2.81 -11.81
CA TYR A 63 -10.20 -2.76 -11.41
C TYR A 63 -10.05 -2.80 -9.90
N THR A 64 -8.88 -3.22 -9.45
CA THR A 64 -8.45 -3.15 -8.07
C THR A 64 -7.04 -2.59 -7.98
N VAL A 65 -6.69 -2.03 -6.82
CA VAL A 65 -5.36 -1.46 -6.57
C VAL A 65 -4.68 -2.26 -5.47
N ILE A 66 -3.44 -2.63 -5.71
CA ILE A 66 -2.63 -3.34 -4.73
C ILE A 66 -1.28 -2.65 -4.51
N GLY A 67 -0.73 -2.80 -3.31
CA GLY A 67 0.69 -2.55 -3.04
C GLY A 67 1.51 -3.81 -3.28
N ASN A 68 2.13 -4.34 -2.22
CA ASN A 68 2.90 -5.60 -2.29
C ASN A 68 2.06 -6.87 -2.01
N GLY A 69 0.73 -6.79 -2.03
CA GLY A 69 -0.17 -7.94 -1.91
C GLY A 69 -0.13 -8.68 -0.57
N SER A 70 0.25 -8.00 0.51
CA SER A 70 0.41 -8.63 1.83
C SER A 70 -0.91 -8.86 2.59
N ASN A 71 -1.99 -8.21 2.18
CA ASN A 71 -3.33 -8.35 2.78
C ASN A 71 -4.36 -8.79 1.73
N LEU A 72 -3.93 -9.58 0.75
CA LEU A 72 -4.77 -10.00 -0.36
C LEU A 72 -4.72 -11.52 -0.52
N LEU A 73 -5.90 -12.14 -0.57
CA LEU A 73 -6.09 -13.52 -0.97
C LEU A 73 -6.88 -13.54 -2.29
N VAL A 74 -6.29 -14.15 -3.31
CA VAL A 74 -6.92 -14.29 -4.63
C VAL A 74 -7.28 -15.76 -4.84
N GLY A 75 -8.52 -16.06 -5.23
CA GLY A 75 -8.96 -17.40 -5.54
C GLY A 75 -8.33 -17.97 -6.82
N ASP A 76 -8.49 -19.28 -7.04
CA ASP A 76 -7.93 -19.98 -8.21
C ASP A 76 -8.51 -19.49 -9.55
N GLN A 77 -9.72 -18.95 -9.53
CA GLN A 77 -10.35 -18.33 -10.70
C GLN A 77 -9.68 -17.01 -11.13
N GLY A 78 -8.81 -16.45 -10.27
CA GLY A 78 -8.12 -15.19 -10.52
C GLY A 78 -9.00 -13.95 -10.35
N TYR A 79 -8.69 -12.91 -11.10
CA TYR A 79 -9.40 -11.63 -11.09
C TYR A 79 -9.80 -11.21 -12.51
N ALA A 80 -11.12 -11.15 -12.78
CA ALA A 80 -11.67 -10.73 -14.06
C ALA A 80 -11.70 -9.20 -14.15
N GLY A 81 -10.54 -8.58 -14.34
CA GLY A 81 -10.38 -7.13 -14.37
C GLY A 81 -8.92 -6.70 -14.42
N ILE A 82 -8.68 -5.41 -14.15
CA ILE A 82 -7.35 -4.80 -14.15
C ILE A 82 -6.84 -4.70 -12.71
N VAL A 83 -5.62 -5.19 -12.46
CA VAL A 83 -4.91 -4.98 -11.20
C VAL A 83 -3.89 -3.87 -11.40
N LEU A 84 -4.06 -2.74 -10.72
CA LEU A 84 -3.11 -1.63 -10.69
C LEU A 84 -2.15 -1.83 -9.53
N VAL A 85 -0.84 -1.85 -9.80
CA VAL A 85 0.19 -2.05 -8.78
C VAL A 85 0.87 -0.72 -8.47
N VAL A 86 0.65 -0.21 -7.25
CA VAL A 86 1.39 0.92 -6.66
C VAL A 86 2.51 0.34 -5.81
N GLY A 87 3.69 0.18 -6.41
CA GLY A 87 4.80 -0.55 -5.81
C GLY A 87 6.12 0.22 -5.85
N LYS A 88 7.21 -0.50 -6.06
CA LYS A 88 8.60 0.00 -5.96
C LYS A 88 8.93 1.25 -6.78
N HIS A 89 8.22 1.51 -7.87
CA HIS A 89 8.46 2.68 -8.73
C HIS A 89 7.86 3.97 -8.14
N MET A 90 6.95 3.84 -7.16
CA MET A 90 6.35 4.95 -6.42
C MET A 90 6.66 4.75 -4.93
N SER A 91 7.94 4.75 -4.56
CA SER A 91 8.41 4.39 -3.21
C SER A 91 9.43 5.37 -2.62
N ARG A 92 9.48 6.59 -3.13
CA ARG A 92 10.35 7.64 -2.60
C ARG A 92 9.96 8.00 -1.17
N ILE A 93 10.96 8.29 -0.33
CA ILE A 93 10.82 8.71 1.05
C ILE A 93 11.64 9.98 1.22
N GLU A 94 11.04 11.03 1.75
CA GLU A 94 11.71 12.29 2.07
C GLU A 94 11.45 12.64 3.52
N VAL A 95 12.49 13.12 4.21
CA VAL A 95 12.40 13.60 5.60
C VAL A 95 12.83 15.06 5.64
N ARG A 96 12.00 15.91 6.26
CA ARG A 96 12.26 17.32 6.46
C ARG A 96 11.82 17.71 7.88
N ASP A 97 12.76 18.02 8.73
CA ASP A 97 12.53 18.30 10.16
C ASP A 97 11.75 17.15 10.84
N CYS A 98 10.55 17.42 11.33
CA CYS A 98 9.66 16.45 11.96
C CYS A 98 8.63 15.85 10.97
N TYR A 99 8.71 16.16 9.69
CA TYR A 99 7.82 15.63 8.67
C TYR A 99 8.52 14.57 7.85
N LEU A 100 7.83 13.47 7.63
CA LEU A 100 8.25 12.41 6.72
C LEU A 100 7.16 12.23 5.66
N GLU A 101 7.55 12.34 4.41
CA GLU A 101 6.68 12.10 3.26
C GLU A 101 7.11 10.80 2.58
N ALA A 102 6.16 9.91 2.31
CA ALA A 102 6.44 8.64 1.65
C ALA A 102 5.42 8.39 0.53
N GLU A 103 5.90 8.02 -0.65
CA GLU A 103 5.05 7.53 -1.72
C GLU A 103 4.39 6.21 -1.33
N ALA A 104 3.19 5.96 -1.86
CA ALA A 104 2.31 4.88 -1.42
C ALA A 104 2.90 3.47 -1.59
N GLY A 105 3.83 3.28 -2.53
CA GLY A 105 4.53 2.02 -2.75
C GLY A 105 5.72 1.77 -1.81
N ALA A 106 6.14 2.75 -1.00
CA ALA A 106 7.18 2.56 0.00
C ALA A 106 6.75 1.52 1.04
N LEU A 107 7.67 0.63 1.44
CA LEU A 107 7.37 -0.37 2.46
C LEU A 107 7.28 0.28 3.85
N MET A 108 6.33 -0.17 4.66
CA MET A 108 6.15 0.27 6.05
C MET A 108 7.47 0.19 6.83
N SER A 109 8.21 -0.91 6.67
CA SER A 109 9.51 -1.11 7.33
C SER A 109 10.60 -0.13 6.85
N GLN A 110 10.60 0.26 5.58
CA GLN A 110 11.54 1.24 5.04
C GLN A 110 11.27 2.63 5.59
N VAL A 111 10.00 3.01 5.70
CA VAL A 111 9.58 4.30 6.26
C VAL A 111 9.90 4.38 7.75
N ALA A 112 9.63 3.32 8.53
CA ALA A 112 10.03 3.24 9.93
C ALA A 112 11.56 3.33 10.10
N LYS A 113 12.33 2.70 9.20
CA LYS A 113 13.78 2.79 9.19
C LYS A 113 14.26 4.21 8.90
N ALA A 114 13.68 4.89 7.91
CA ALA A 114 14.01 6.27 7.57
C ALA A 114 13.72 7.22 8.74
N ALA A 115 12.59 7.07 9.43
CA ALA A 115 12.27 7.83 10.63
C ALA A 115 13.34 7.64 11.72
N LYS A 116 13.72 6.39 12.01
CA LYS A 116 14.79 6.07 12.96
C LYS A 116 16.13 6.73 12.59
N GLU A 117 16.54 6.65 11.33
CA GLU A 117 17.81 7.21 10.84
C GLU A 117 17.88 8.75 11.00
N HIS A 118 16.71 9.41 11.09
CA HIS A 118 16.60 10.85 11.35
C HIS A 118 16.24 11.18 12.80
N GLY A 119 16.31 10.20 13.72
CA GLY A 119 16.00 10.41 15.14
C GLY A 119 14.55 10.78 15.40
N LEU A 120 13.62 10.27 14.60
CA LEU A 120 12.17 10.55 14.69
C LEU A 120 11.42 9.33 15.24
N THR A 121 10.69 9.53 16.34
CA THR A 121 9.83 8.52 17.00
C THR A 121 8.38 8.63 16.54
N GLY A 122 7.64 7.55 16.60
CA GLY A 122 6.20 7.44 16.30
C GLY A 122 5.88 6.39 15.24
N LEU A 123 6.87 5.87 14.50
CA LEU A 123 6.66 4.84 13.46
C LEU A 123 7.25 3.46 13.81
N GLU A 124 7.66 3.24 15.05
CA GLU A 124 8.27 1.97 15.48
C GLU A 124 7.34 0.77 15.26
N PHE A 125 6.03 0.98 15.44
CA PHE A 125 5.01 -0.05 15.20
C PHE A 125 4.98 -0.57 13.76
N ALA A 126 5.39 0.28 12.81
CA ALA A 126 5.35 -0.02 11.38
C ALA A 126 6.49 -0.96 10.93
N ALA A 127 7.56 -1.07 11.72
CA ALA A 127 8.76 -1.84 11.35
C ALA A 127 8.50 -3.32 11.06
N GLY A 128 7.53 -3.92 11.75
CA GLY A 128 7.17 -5.33 11.60
C GLY A 128 5.94 -5.59 10.71
N ILE A 129 5.24 -4.56 10.28
CA ILE A 129 4.02 -4.72 9.48
C ILE A 129 4.41 -4.96 8.02
N PRO A 130 4.04 -6.10 7.41
CA PRO A 130 4.25 -6.31 5.99
C PRO A 130 3.23 -5.45 5.22
N GLY A 131 3.70 -4.72 4.22
CA GLY A 131 2.82 -3.89 3.42
C GLY A 131 3.48 -2.60 2.96
N THR A 132 2.77 -1.88 2.11
CA THR A 132 3.16 -0.55 1.64
C THR A 132 2.45 0.54 2.44
N ILE A 133 2.99 1.74 2.41
CA ILE A 133 2.43 2.91 3.09
C ILE A 133 1.01 3.21 2.60
N GLY A 134 0.76 3.13 1.28
CA GLY A 134 -0.59 3.33 0.75
C GLY A 134 -1.59 2.33 1.31
N GLY A 135 -1.25 1.02 1.31
CA GLY A 135 -2.07 -0.01 1.95
C GLY A 135 -2.24 0.20 3.45
N GLY A 136 -1.19 0.67 4.12
CA GLY A 136 -1.22 1.05 5.53
C GLY A 136 -2.21 2.17 5.82
N ALA A 137 -2.23 3.22 5.00
CA ALA A 137 -3.16 4.34 5.12
C ALA A 137 -4.62 3.90 4.87
N VAL A 138 -4.85 3.07 3.83
CA VAL A 138 -6.19 2.53 3.54
C VAL A 138 -6.75 1.74 4.72
N MET A 139 -5.91 0.93 5.37
CA MET A 139 -6.33 -0.02 6.43
C MET A 139 -6.15 0.53 7.84
N ASN A 140 -5.77 1.80 8.04
CA ASN A 140 -5.31 2.28 9.34
C ASN A 140 -4.39 1.26 10.01
N ALA A 141 -3.34 0.85 9.31
CA ALA A 141 -2.48 -0.23 9.78
C ALA A 141 -1.88 0.12 11.14
N GLY A 142 -1.93 -0.85 12.04
CA GLY A 142 -1.42 -0.66 13.40
C GLY A 142 -1.02 -1.99 14.05
N ALA A 143 -0.12 -1.88 15.02
CA ALA A 143 0.35 -2.99 15.83
C ALA A 143 0.86 -2.46 17.19
N TYR A 144 0.64 -3.22 18.24
CA TYR A 144 1.22 -2.96 19.57
C TYR A 144 0.93 -1.58 20.15
N GLY A 145 -0.28 -1.05 19.90
CA GLY A 145 -0.75 0.24 20.41
C GLY A 145 -0.39 1.44 19.55
N GLY A 146 0.39 1.27 18.47
CA GLY A 146 0.61 2.28 17.45
C GLY A 146 -0.22 2.01 16.19
N GLU A 147 -0.70 3.06 15.53
CA GLU A 147 -1.44 2.98 14.26
C GLU A 147 -1.26 4.24 13.41
N MET A 148 -1.60 4.14 12.12
CA MET A 148 -1.41 5.23 11.14
C MET A 148 -2.12 6.51 11.55
N SER A 149 -3.35 6.43 12.08
CA SER A 149 -4.15 7.59 12.51
C SER A 149 -3.45 8.51 13.52
N GLN A 150 -2.50 7.99 14.30
CA GLN A 150 -1.79 8.74 15.34
C GLN A 150 -0.69 9.64 14.79
N VAL A 151 -0.18 9.35 13.60
CA VAL A 151 1.01 10.00 13.04
C VAL A 151 0.81 10.59 11.64
N VAL A 152 -0.21 10.15 10.91
CA VAL A 152 -0.55 10.70 9.58
C VAL A 152 -1.13 12.10 9.74
N THR A 153 -0.66 13.04 8.92
CA THR A 153 -1.24 14.39 8.81
C THR A 153 -2.07 14.52 7.55
N THR A 154 -1.55 14.03 6.43
CA THR A 154 -2.19 14.20 5.12
C THR A 154 -1.98 12.95 4.28
N VAL A 155 -2.98 12.58 3.50
CA VAL A 155 -2.93 11.53 2.50
C VAL A 155 -3.25 12.13 1.14
N THR A 156 -2.34 12.03 0.19
CA THR A 156 -2.57 12.42 -1.20
C THR A 156 -3.20 11.25 -1.94
N VAL A 157 -4.29 11.51 -2.63
CA VAL A 157 -5.06 10.52 -3.37
C VAL A 157 -5.37 10.99 -4.79
N VAL A 158 -5.57 10.05 -5.69
CA VAL A 158 -6.16 10.31 -7.01
C VAL A 158 -7.60 9.77 -6.98
N ASN A 159 -8.55 10.62 -7.31
CA ASN A 159 -9.96 10.25 -7.38
C ASN A 159 -10.31 9.58 -8.73
N ARG A 160 -11.56 9.16 -8.88
CA ARG A 160 -12.06 8.51 -10.10
C ARG A 160 -12.04 9.41 -11.35
N ASN A 161 -11.96 10.74 -11.16
CA ASN A 161 -11.81 11.68 -12.27
C ASN A 161 -10.34 11.86 -12.69
N GLY A 162 -9.40 11.22 -12.00
CA GLY A 162 -7.97 11.41 -12.18
C GLY A 162 -7.50 12.77 -11.65
N GLU A 163 -8.17 13.32 -10.64
CA GLU A 163 -7.80 14.55 -9.95
C GLU A 163 -7.05 14.20 -8.67
N ILE A 164 -5.98 14.93 -8.40
CA ILE A 164 -5.19 14.80 -7.19
C ILE A 164 -5.88 15.59 -6.07
N MET A 165 -6.03 14.97 -4.91
CA MET A 165 -6.63 15.58 -3.73
C MET A 165 -5.78 15.28 -2.50
N GLU A 166 -5.80 16.18 -1.53
CA GLU A 166 -5.21 15.96 -0.22
C GLU A 166 -6.33 15.80 0.81
N LEU A 167 -6.26 14.72 1.58
CA LEU A 167 -7.16 14.43 2.68
C LEU A 167 -6.37 14.58 3.99
N ASP A 168 -6.84 15.45 4.87
CA ASP A 168 -6.28 15.54 6.21
C ASP A 168 -6.65 14.33 7.08
N ASN A 169 -6.00 14.19 8.23
CA ASN A 169 -6.25 13.07 9.15
C ASN A 169 -7.72 12.94 9.56
N SER A 170 -8.41 14.07 9.78
CA SER A 170 -9.81 14.08 10.21
C SER A 170 -10.75 13.59 9.10
N THR A 171 -10.46 13.94 7.86
CA THR A 171 -11.20 13.52 6.66
C THR A 171 -11.02 12.02 6.36
N MET A 172 -9.92 11.43 6.82
CA MET A 172 -9.63 10.00 6.62
C MET A 172 -10.59 9.07 7.37
N GLU A 173 -11.32 9.55 8.37
CA GLU A 173 -12.31 8.78 9.15
C GLU A 173 -11.73 7.43 9.61
N TYR A 174 -10.53 7.44 10.15
CA TYR A 174 -9.82 6.25 10.58
C TYR A 174 -10.58 5.49 11.68
N GLY A 175 -10.75 4.20 11.48
CA GLY A 175 -11.28 3.27 12.46
C GLY A 175 -10.47 1.98 12.50
N TYR A 176 -10.97 0.96 13.22
CA TYR A 176 -10.28 -0.32 13.28
C TYR A 176 -10.26 -0.99 11.91
N ARG A 177 -9.06 -1.08 11.31
CA ARG A 177 -8.81 -1.66 9.99
C ARG A 177 -9.63 -1.01 8.86
N THR A 178 -9.94 0.28 8.97
CA THR A 178 -10.71 1.01 7.98
C THR A 178 -10.30 2.48 7.85
N SER A 179 -10.63 3.06 6.71
CA SER A 179 -10.59 4.50 6.42
C SER A 179 -11.64 4.85 5.37
N VAL A 180 -11.89 6.14 5.15
CA VAL A 180 -12.81 6.63 4.12
C VAL A 180 -12.47 6.11 2.73
N ILE A 181 -11.19 5.82 2.45
CA ILE A 181 -10.70 5.38 1.14
C ILE A 181 -11.33 4.04 0.71
N GLN A 182 -11.64 3.14 1.66
CA GLN A 182 -12.26 1.85 1.34
C GLN A 182 -13.66 1.99 0.73
N ASN A 183 -14.36 3.07 1.07
CA ASN A 183 -15.72 3.37 0.61
C ASN A 183 -15.75 4.35 -0.57
N GLN A 184 -14.58 4.87 -0.97
CA GLN A 184 -14.41 5.80 -2.06
C GLN A 184 -13.53 5.18 -3.13
N SER A 185 -13.70 5.62 -4.37
CA SER A 185 -12.81 5.17 -5.46
C SER A 185 -11.52 6.01 -5.51
N PHE A 186 -10.84 6.10 -4.36
CA PHE A 186 -9.58 6.81 -4.22
C PHE A 186 -8.39 5.85 -4.30
N VAL A 187 -7.30 6.31 -4.90
CA VAL A 187 -6.02 5.60 -4.90
C VAL A 187 -4.99 6.45 -4.20
N VAL A 188 -4.40 5.94 -3.14
CA VAL A 188 -3.34 6.63 -2.38
C VAL A 188 -2.08 6.70 -3.22
N THR A 189 -1.49 7.89 -3.35
CA THR A 189 -0.21 8.12 -4.02
C THR A 189 0.90 8.49 -3.04
N LYS A 190 0.55 9.16 -1.93
CA LYS A 190 1.51 9.64 -0.95
C LYS A 190 0.89 9.81 0.44
N VAL A 191 1.71 9.66 1.48
CA VAL A 191 1.31 9.88 2.86
C VAL A 191 2.35 10.75 3.56
N THR A 192 1.90 11.78 4.24
CA THR A 192 2.72 12.66 5.07
C THR A 192 2.48 12.36 6.54
N PHE A 193 3.56 12.19 7.27
CA PHE A 193 3.59 11.94 8.71
C PHE A 193 4.17 13.15 9.44
N ARG A 194 3.64 13.43 10.62
CA ARG A 194 4.27 14.32 11.58
C ARG A 194 4.76 13.49 12.76
N LEU A 195 6.07 13.45 12.92
CA LEU A 195 6.76 12.67 13.94
C LEU A 195 7.37 13.60 14.99
N GLN A 196 7.94 13.02 16.03
CA GLN A 196 8.60 13.78 17.09
C GLN A 196 10.09 13.42 17.17
N PRO A 197 10.97 14.35 17.53
CA PRO A 197 12.35 14.01 17.85
C PRO A 197 12.39 13.01 19.00
N GLY A 198 13.26 12.02 18.90
CA GLY A 198 13.43 10.96 19.90
C GLY A 198 14.88 10.51 19.98
N ASP A 199 15.19 9.74 21.01
CA ASP A 199 16.50 9.12 21.18
C ASP A 199 16.67 7.95 20.21
N PRO A 200 17.65 7.98 19.28
CA PRO A 200 17.87 6.93 18.30
C PRO A 200 18.08 5.53 18.90
N GLU A 201 18.69 5.44 20.08
CA GLU A 201 18.91 4.15 20.76
C GLU A 201 17.60 3.58 21.28
N GLN A 202 16.75 4.40 21.88
CA GLN A 202 15.42 3.98 22.34
C GLN A 202 14.50 3.60 21.16
N ILE A 203 14.51 4.37 20.08
CA ILE A 203 13.77 4.06 18.85
C ILE A 203 14.22 2.70 18.30
N ALA A 204 15.54 2.47 18.20
CA ALA A 204 16.09 1.21 17.71
C ALA A 204 15.70 0.03 18.60
N ALA A 205 15.84 0.16 19.90
CA ALA A 205 15.46 -0.88 20.87
C ALA A 205 13.96 -1.22 20.78
N LYS A 206 13.09 -0.19 20.63
CA LYS A 206 11.65 -0.39 20.47
C LYS A 206 11.31 -1.09 19.17
N MET A 207 11.92 -0.71 18.06
CA MET A 207 11.72 -1.38 16.77
C MET A 207 12.13 -2.86 16.83
N GLU A 208 13.24 -3.18 17.49
CA GLU A 208 13.72 -4.55 17.64
C GLU A 208 12.76 -5.39 18.52
N GLU A 209 12.34 -4.84 19.67
CA GLU A 209 11.33 -5.46 20.53
C GLU A 209 10.07 -5.84 19.73
N LEU A 210 9.53 -4.88 18.97
CA LEU A 210 8.30 -5.07 18.20
C LEU A 210 8.49 -6.08 17.05
N ALA A 211 9.65 -6.06 16.39
CA ALA A 211 9.98 -7.02 15.35
C ALA A 211 10.09 -8.46 15.88
N ILE A 212 10.64 -8.64 17.09
CA ILE A 212 10.69 -9.94 17.77
C ILE A 212 9.28 -10.42 18.09
N ARG A 213 8.45 -9.57 18.69
CA ARG A 213 7.05 -9.92 19.03
C ARG A 213 6.26 -10.32 17.78
N HIS A 214 6.43 -9.61 16.66
CA HIS A 214 5.75 -9.90 15.40
C HIS A 214 6.15 -11.28 14.85
N ARG A 215 7.44 -11.62 14.87
CA ARG A 215 7.93 -12.94 14.44
C ARG A 215 7.39 -14.07 15.31
N TRP A 216 7.28 -13.87 16.62
CA TRP A 216 6.73 -14.84 17.55
C TRP A 216 5.25 -15.13 17.27
N GLN A 217 4.42 -14.09 17.11
CA GLN A 217 2.99 -14.24 16.82
C GLN A 217 2.74 -14.90 15.46
N SER A 218 3.54 -14.59 14.45
CA SER A 218 3.43 -15.23 13.13
C SER A 218 3.76 -16.73 13.18
N ARG A 219 4.76 -17.13 13.98
CA ARG A 219 5.10 -18.55 14.19
C ARG A 219 4.02 -19.30 14.97
N GLN A 220 3.46 -18.69 16.00
CA GLN A 220 2.41 -19.32 16.82
C GLN A 220 1.15 -19.59 15.99
N ARG A 221 0.69 -18.65 15.20
CA ARG A 221 -0.44 -18.83 14.26
C ARG A 221 -0.19 -19.96 13.25
N SER A 222 1.04 -20.12 12.77
CA SER A 222 1.39 -21.22 11.85
C SER A 222 1.34 -22.59 12.54
N ILE A 223 1.68 -22.67 13.83
CA ILE A 223 1.59 -23.91 14.63
C ILE A 223 0.14 -24.26 14.93
N ASP A 224 -0.68 -23.26 15.29
CA ASP A 224 -2.10 -23.47 15.57
C ASP A 224 -2.87 -23.95 14.32
N ILE A 225 -2.56 -23.43 13.14
CA ILE A 225 -3.17 -23.90 11.88
C ILE A 225 -2.74 -25.35 11.56
N ALA A 226 -1.49 -25.72 11.84
CA ALA A 226 -0.99 -27.08 11.61
C ALA A 226 -1.56 -28.12 12.61
N SER A 227 -2.10 -27.69 13.75
CA SER A 227 -2.70 -28.57 14.76
C SER A 227 -4.19 -28.88 14.51
N TYR A 228 -4.82 -28.23 13.53
CA TYR A 228 -6.22 -28.46 13.14
C TYR A 228 -6.40 -29.37 11.91
N ASN A 229 -5.33 -29.95 11.38
CA ASN A 229 -5.31 -30.98 10.35
C ASN A 229 -4.80 -32.29 10.95
#